data_e06700d11b30a3f2cddbcb3da12ae0f1
#
_entry.id   e06700d11b30a3f2cddbcb3da12ae0f1
#
_cell.length_a   1.000
_cell.length_b   1.000
_cell.length_c   1.000
_cell.angle_alpha   90.00
_cell.angle_beta   90.00
_cell.angle_gamma   90.00
#
_symmetry.space_group_name_H-M   'P 1'
#
loop_
_entity.id
_entity.type
_entity.pdbx_description
1 polymer ?
#
loop_
_entity_poly.entity_id
_entity_poly.type
_entity_poly.pdbx_seq_one_letter_code
_entity_poly.pdbx_strand_id
1 'polypeptide(L)'
;PHDLCRRQRQMCIRDRLDADVALPVVKSFVANVREKAVGSDVLKSVRPDQQVIKIVNDALTEVLGSEPAPLNIAVNPPAVILMAGLQGSGKTTTAGKLALRLRTRERKKVMLASLDVTRPAAREQLRILGEQAEVGVLPEADRESPAQIAKRALQAAKLQGFDVLILDTAGRLTIDEGLMAELREVKAVSYTHLRAHETGIN
;
A
#
# COMPACT_ATOMS: atom_id res chain seq x y z
N PRO A 1 -11.12 -12.17 -38.39
CA PRO A 1 -11.45 -11.52 -37.11
C PRO A 1 -11.01 -12.33 -35.90
N HIS A 2 -11.12 -13.68 -35.92
CA HIS A 2 -10.76 -14.54 -34.79
C HIS A 2 -9.26 -14.53 -34.45
N ASP A 3 -8.38 -14.33 -35.43
CA ASP A 3 -6.94 -14.39 -35.24
C ASP A 3 -6.38 -13.10 -34.60
N LEU A 4 -6.98 -11.96 -34.91
CA LEU A 4 -6.64 -10.67 -34.29
C LEU A 4 -6.96 -10.68 -32.79
N CYS A 5 -8.12 -11.21 -32.43
CA CYS A 5 -8.56 -11.33 -31.05
C CYS A 5 -7.71 -12.32 -30.23
N ARG A 6 -7.18 -13.38 -30.85
CA ARG A 6 -6.22 -14.30 -30.23
C ARG A 6 -4.87 -13.64 -29.96
N ARG A 7 -4.32 -12.88 -30.93
CA ARG A 7 -3.04 -12.18 -30.77
C ARG A 7 -3.12 -11.07 -29.74
N GLN A 8 -4.18 -10.27 -29.73
CA GLN A 8 -4.39 -9.25 -28.69
C GLN A 8 -4.55 -9.84 -27.31
N ARG A 9 -5.23 -10.98 -27.16
CA ARG A 9 -5.37 -11.68 -25.89
C ARG A 9 -4.02 -12.21 -25.36
N GLN A 10 -3.18 -12.76 -26.24
CA GLN A 10 -1.84 -13.23 -25.86
C GLN A 10 -0.94 -12.06 -25.48
N MET A 11 -0.98 -10.95 -26.20
CA MET A 11 -0.27 -9.72 -25.84
C MET A 11 -0.73 -9.21 -24.47
N CYS A 12 -2.02 -9.07 -24.22
CA CYS A 12 -2.54 -8.60 -22.94
C CYS A 12 -2.16 -9.49 -21.75
N ILE A 13 -2.07 -10.81 -21.94
CA ILE A 13 -1.60 -11.73 -20.90
C ILE A 13 -0.09 -11.55 -20.68
N ARG A 14 0.69 -11.53 -21.75
CA ARG A 14 2.14 -11.46 -21.72
C ARG A 14 2.61 -10.16 -21.07
N ASP A 15 2.10 -9.01 -21.54
CA ASP A 15 2.50 -7.69 -21.02
C ASP A 15 2.24 -7.55 -19.51
N ARG A 16 1.21 -8.21 -18.98
CA ARG A 16 0.91 -8.18 -17.55
C ARG A 16 1.77 -9.14 -16.74
N LEU A 17 2.10 -10.29 -17.28
CA LEU A 17 3.04 -11.21 -16.67
C LEU A 17 4.45 -10.61 -16.66
N ASP A 18 4.84 -9.93 -17.73
CA ASP A 18 6.10 -9.18 -17.83
C ASP A 18 6.14 -7.99 -16.83
N ALA A 19 4.98 -7.51 -16.39
CA ALA A 19 4.80 -6.49 -15.34
C ALA A 19 4.57 -7.09 -13.94
N ASP A 20 4.96 -8.33 -13.69
CA ASP A 20 4.84 -9.04 -12.39
C ASP A 20 3.41 -9.10 -11.82
N VAL A 21 2.39 -9.03 -12.66
CA VAL A 21 1.00 -9.20 -12.20
C VAL A 21 0.70 -10.67 -11.95
N ALA A 22 0.14 -10.99 -10.79
CA ALA A 22 -0.20 -12.37 -10.43
C ALA A 22 -1.15 -13.03 -11.44
N LEU A 23 -0.83 -14.25 -11.87
CA LEU A 23 -1.55 -15.00 -12.91
C LEU A 23 -3.08 -15.10 -12.68
N PRO A 24 -3.60 -15.31 -11.46
CA PRO A 24 -5.05 -15.29 -11.21
C PRO A 24 -5.71 -13.95 -11.57
N VAL A 25 -5.04 -12.83 -11.25
CA VAL A 25 -5.51 -11.47 -11.55
C VAL A 25 -5.54 -11.25 -13.06
N VAL A 26 -4.46 -11.66 -13.77
CA VAL A 26 -4.40 -11.58 -15.24
C VAL A 26 -5.53 -12.38 -15.89
N LYS A 27 -5.80 -13.61 -15.41
CA LYS A 27 -6.88 -14.46 -15.92
C LYS A 27 -8.26 -13.81 -15.73
N SER A 28 -8.54 -13.30 -14.54
CA SER A 28 -9.80 -12.62 -14.22
C SER A 28 -9.99 -11.36 -15.08
N PHE A 29 -8.94 -10.54 -15.20
CA PHE A 29 -8.94 -9.35 -16.04
C PHE A 29 -9.26 -9.68 -17.51
N VAL A 30 -8.56 -10.66 -18.10
CA VAL A 30 -8.77 -11.06 -19.50
C VAL A 30 -10.18 -11.63 -19.72
N ALA A 31 -10.72 -12.37 -18.75
CA ALA A 31 -12.10 -12.88 -18.81
C ALA A 31 -13.13 -11.74 -18.83
N ASN A 32 -12.99 -10.76 -17.93
CA ASN A 32 -13.84 -9.56 -17.85
C ASN A 32 -13.81 -8.74 -19.16
N VAL A 33 -12.58 -8.42 -19.64
CA VAL A 33 -12.43 -7.68 -20.91
C VAL A 33 -13.07 -8.44 -22.08
N ARG A 34 -12.87 -9.78 -22.15
CA ARG A 34 -13.44 -10.60 -23.21
C ARG A 34 -14.96 -10.59 -23.20
N GLU A 35 -15.57 -10.76 -22.04
CA GLU A 35 -17.03 -10.74 -21.88
C GLU A 35 -17.63 -9.41 -22.38
N LYS A 36 -17.03 -8.29 -21.94
CA LYS A 36 -17.45 -6.94 -22.35
C LYS A 36 -17.17 -6.67 -23.84
N ALA A 37 -16.07 -7.16 -24.39
CA ALA A 37 -15.66 -6.92 -25.79
C ALA A 37 -16.44 -7.76 -26.82
N VAL A 38 -16.98 -8.92 -26.44
CA VAL A 38 -17.80 -9.78 -27.32
C VAL A 38 -19.27 -9.37 -27.28
N GLY A 39 -19.66 -8.46 -26.39
CA GLY A 39 -21.01 -7.97 -26.26
C GLY A 39 -21.55 -7.28 -27.52
N SER A 40 -22.89 -7.28 -27.67
CA SER A 40 -23.61 -6.72 -28.85
C SER A 40 -23.32 -5.24 -29.12
N ASP A 41 -22.90 -4.49 -28.09
CA ASP A 41 -22.63 -3.04 -28.15
C ASP A 41 -21.35 -2.72 -28.91
N VAL A 42 -20.32 -3.57 -28.81
CA VAL A 42 -19.06 -3.40 -29.56
C VAL A 42 -19.25 -3.71 -31.03
N LEU A 43 -20.06 -4.75 -31.35
CA LEU A 43 -20.37 -5.14 -32.73
C LEU A 43 -21.22 -4.10 -33.46
N LYS A 44 -22.02 -3.31 -32.77
CA LYS A 44 -22.87 -2.24 -33.30
C LYS A 44 -22.18 -0.88 -33.32
N SER A 45 -21.01 -0.75 -32.75
CA SER A 45 -20.26 0.52 -32.65
C SER A 45 -19.71 0.96 -34.00
N VAL A 46 -19.78 2.25 -34.30
CA VAL A 46 -19.17 2.88 -35.49
C VAL A 46 -17.62 2.81 -35.42
N ARG A 47 -17.04 2.65 -34.24
CA ARG A 47 -15.58 2.54 -34.00
C ARG A 47 -15.29 1.43 -32.98
N PRO A 48 -15.31 0.16 -33.41
CA PRO A 48 -15.10 -0.98 -32.50
C PRO A 48 -13.73 -0.98 -31.81
N ASP A 49 -12.69 -0.46 -32.46
CA ASP A 49 -11.34 -0.31 -31.94
C ASP A 49 -11.28 0.61 -30.71
N GLN A 50 -11.90 1.77 -30.79
CA GLN A 50 -11.98 2.72 -29.66
C GLN A 50 -12.83 2.18 -28.52
N GLN A 51 -13.87 1.45 -28.82
CA GLN A 51 -14.71 0.79 -27.82
C GLN A 51 -13.92 -0.25 -27.03
N VAL A 52 -13.09 -1.06 -27.69
CA VAL A 52 -12.22 -2.04 -27.01
C VAL A 52 -11.20 -1.34 -26.13
N ILE A 53 -10.58 -0.24 -26.57
CA ILE A 53 -9.65 0.55 -25.75
C ILE A 53 -10.34 1.06 -24.48
N LYS A 54 -11.56 1.59 -24.62
CA LYS A 54 -12.36 2.03 -23.48
C LYS A 54 -12.66 0.89 -22.50
N ILE A 55 -13.10 -0.27 -22.99
CA ILE A 55 -13.37 -1.46 -22.16
C ILE A 55 -12.13 -1.88 -21.39
N VAL A 56 -10.95 -1.88 -22.02
CA VAL A 56 -9.69 -2.21 -21.37
C VAL A 56 -9.34 -1.17 -20.29
N ASN A 57 -9.51 0.12 -20.59
CA ASN A 57 -9.26 1.19 -19.63
C ASN A 57 -10.19 1.09 -18.40
N ASP A 58 -11.48 0.88 -18.63
CA ASP A 58 -12.48 0.74 -17.58
C ASP A 58 -12.19 -0.50 -16.71
N ALA A 59 -11.82 -1.63 -17.34
CA ALA A 59 -11.43 -2.84 -16.62
C ALA A 59 -10.13 -2.68 -15.80
N LEU A 60 -9.16 -1.92 -16.30
CA LEU A 60 -7.94 -1.57 -15.52
C LEU A 60 -8.28 -0.69 -14.32
N THR A 61 -9.16 0.29 -14.52
CA THR A 61 -9.62 1.16 -13.43
C THR A 61 -10.36 0.36 -12.36
N GLU A 62 -11.18 -0.61 -12.76
CA GLU A 62 -11.90 -1.50 -11.85
C GLU A 62 -10.94 -2.36 -11.00
N VAL A 63 -9.87 -2.91 -11.62
CA VAL A 63 -8.84 -3.71 -10.93
C VAL A 63 -8.03 -2.85 -9.94
N LEU A 64 -7.76 -1.58 -10.27
CA LEU A 64 -7.04 -0.64 -9.40
C LEU A 64 -7.92 -0.05 -8.29
N GLY A 65 -9.23 -0.19 -8.41
CA GLY A 65 -10.22 0.42 -7.53
C GLY A 65 -10.78 1.73 -8.10
N SER A 66 -12.08 1.75 -8.34
CA SER A 66 -12.79 2.90 -8.92
C SER A 66 -13.01 4.04 -7.93
N GLU A 67 -13.00 3.74 -6.63
CA GLU A 67 -13.24 4.72 -5.58
C GLU A 67 -12.09 4.76 -4.57
N PRO A 68 -11.70 5.96 -4.10
CA PRO A 68 -10.69 6.09 -3.07
C PRO A 68 -11.24 5.55 -1.74
N ALA A 69 -10.58 4.54 -1.17
CA ALA A 69 -10.89 4.08 0.17
C ALA A 69 -10.42 5.12 1.21
N PRO A 70 -11.29 5.63 2.08
CA PRO A 70 -10.87 6.52 3.15
C PRO A 70 -9.94 5.79 4.12
N LEU A 71 -8.97 6.53 4.69
CA LEU A 71 -8.15 5.98 5.76
C LEU A 71 -9.02 5.78 7.01
N ASN A 72 -9.12 4.55 7.46
CA ASN A 72 -9.80 4.24 8.72
C ASN A 72 -8.86 4.49 9.90
N ILE A 73 -8.90 5.69 10.45
CA ILE A 73 -8.14 6.09 11.65
C ILE A 73 -9.06 6.23 12.88
N ALA A 74 -10.34 5.93 12.74
CA ALA A 74 -11.32 5.91 13.84
C ALA A 74 -11.24 4.59 14.63
N VAL A 75 -10.07 4.31 15.18
CA VAL A 75 -9.76 3.13 15.99
C VAL A 75 -9.20 3.56 17.33
N ASN A 76 -9.07 2.63 18.28
CA ASN A 76 -8.39 2.91 19.54
C ASN A 76 -6.94 3.36 19.29
N PRO A 77 -6.54 4.56 19.75
CA PRO A 77 -5.22 5.10 19.50
C PRO A 77 -4.08 4.23 20.07
N PRO A 78 -2.95 4.19 19.36
CA PRO A 78 -2.69 4.79 18.06
C PRO A 78 -3.18 3.94 16.90
N ALA A 79 -3.79 4.59 15.87
CA ALA A 79 -4.00 3.94 14.58
C ALA A 79 -2.65 3.67 13.92
N VAL A 80 -2.36 2.44 13.53
CA VAL A 80 -1.07 2.07 12.92
C VAL A 80 -1.21 2.00 11.41
N ILE A 81 -0.39 2.79 10.71
CA ILE A 81 -0.29 2.79 9.24
C ILE A 81 1.08 2.24 8.85
N LEU A 82 1.08 1.15 8.09
CA LEU A 82 2.30 0.52 7.58
C LEU A 82 2.52 0.92 6.11
N MET A 83 3.63 1.60 5.82
CA MET A 83 4.03 1.97 4.46
C MET A 83 4.84 0.83 3.85
N ALA A 84 4.26 0.10 2.91
CA ALA A 84 4.91 -1.02 2.23
C ALA A 84 5.01 -0.78 0.72
N GLY A 85 6.04 -1.31 0.07
CA GLY A 85 6.22 -1.22 -1.38
C GLY A 85 7.67 -1.32 -1.82
N LEU A 86 7.88 -1.29 -3.13
CA LEU A 86 9.19 -1.39 -3.75
C LEU A 86 10.09 -0.18 -3.46
N GLN A 87 11.38 -0.35 -3.70
CA GLN A 87 12.34 0.76 -3.62
C GLN A 87 11.98 1.83 -4.66
N GLY A 88 12.09 3.10 -4.28
CA GLY A 88 11.75 4.21 -5.16
C GLY A 88 10.25 4.49 -5.33
N SER A 89 9.35 3.69 -4.73
CA SER A 89 7.89 3.90 -4.80
C SER A 89 7.37 5.12 -4.01
N GLY A 90 8.24 5.86 -3.35
CA GLY A 90 7.89 7.08 -2.64
C GLY A 90 7.30 6.88 -1.23
N LYS A 91 7.52 5.72 -0.58
CA LYS A 91 6.99 5.42 0.77
C LYS A 91 7.33 6.49 1.80
N THR A 92 8.61 6.78 1.98
CA THR A 92 9.11 7.77 2.95
C THR A 92 8.54 9.16 2.69
N THR A 93 8.52 9.60 1.42
CA THR A 93 7.93 10.89 1.04
C THR A 93 6.43 10.92 1.29
N THR A 94 5.72 9.83 1.01
CA THR A 94 4.28 9.70 1.26
C THR A 94 3.99 9.68 2.76
N ALA A 95 4.81 9.00 3.56
CA ALA A 95 4.71 9.00 5.02
C ALA A 95 4.78 10.43 5.60
N GLY A 96 5.77 11.23 5.16
CA GLY A 96 5.88 12.62 5.58
C GLY A 96 4.70 13.50 5.15
N LYS A 97 4.26 13.38 3.89
CA LYS A 97 3.08 14.12 3.39
C LYS A 97 1.79 13.72 4.09
N LEU A 98 1.62 12.42 4.37
CA LEU A 98 0.46 11.91 5.10
C LEU A 98 0.45 12.41 6.54
N ALA A 99 1.60 12.39 7.22
CA ALA A 99 1.75 12.92 8.57
C ALA A 99 1.37 14.40 8.64
N LEU A 100 1.88 15.22 7.70
CA LEU A 100 1.53 16.64 7.60
C LEU A 100 0.02 16.83 7.38
N ARG A 101 -0.60 16.06 6.48
CA ARG A 101 -2.04 16.11 6.22
C ARG A 101 -2.85 15.77 7.47
N LEU A 102 -2.52 14.67 8.15
CA LEU A 102 -3.22 14.22 9.35
C LEU A 102 -3.13 15.25 10.48
N ARG A 103 -1.95 15.86 10.65
CA ARG A 103 -1.75 16.93 11.62
C ARG A 103 -2.56 18.18 11.28
N THR A 104 -2.45 18.66 10.04
CA THR A 104 -3.00 19.98 9.66
C THR A 104 -4.51 19.93 9.41
N ARG A 105 -5.01 18.91 8.73
CA ARG A 105 -6.43 18.81 8.36
C ARG A 105 -7.27 18.08 9.38
N GLU A 106 -6.72 17.02 9.98
CA GLU A 106 -7.46 16.15 10.90
C GLU A 106 -7.08 16.37 12.36
N ARG A 107 -6.13 17.30 12.62
CA ARG A 107 -5.65 17.69 13.97
C ARG A 107 -5.22 16.50 14.81
N LYS A 108 -4.65 15.47 14.16
CA LYS A 108 -4.15 14.26 14.80
C LYS A 108 -2.70 14.44 15.26
N LYS A 109 -2.39 13.89 16.42
CA LYS A 109 -1.03 13.79 16.92
C LYS A 109 -0.36 12.57 16.29
N VAL A 110 0.64 12.79 15.43
CA VAL A 110 1.23 11.74 14.58
C VAL A 110 2.67 11.46 15.01
N MET A 111 3.05 10.18 15.04
CA MET A 111 4.43 9.72 15.19
C MET A 111 4.86 8.98 13.93
N LEU A 112 6.09 9.26 13.47
CA LEU A 112 6.78 8.52 12.42
C LEU A 112 7.83 7.59 13.03
N ALA A 113 7.99 6.39 12.47
CA ALA A 113 9.09 5.50 12.82
C ALA A 113 9.64 4.82 11.57
N SER A 114 10.96 4.85 11.40
CA SER A 114 11.65 4.14 10.31
C SER A 114 11.95 2.72 10.74
N LEU A 115 11.55 1.76 9.92
CA LEU A 115 11.90 0.35 10.03
C LEU A 115 13.05 -0.03 9.09
N ASP A 116 13.60 0.92 8.32
CA ASP A 116 14.72 0.68 7.42
C ASP A 116 16.05 0.67 8.19
N VAL A 117 16.43 -0.50 8.67
CA VAL A 117 17.68 -0.70 9.42
C VAL A 117 18.91 -0.76 8.50
N THR A 118 18.73 -0.88 7.19
CA THR A 118 19.82 -1.10 6.24
C THR A 118 20.37 0.20 5.66
N ARG A 119 19.58 1.28 5.64
CA ARG A 119 19.93 2.55 4.99
C ARG A 119 19.87 3.73 5.98
N PRO A 120 20.98 4.11 6.59
CA PRO A 120 21.00 5.25 7.52
C PRO A 120 20.45 6.55 6.90
N ALA A 121 20.73 6.80 5.61
CA ALA A 121 20.24 7.99 4.91
C ALA A 121 18.69 8.01 4.79
N ALA A 122 18.02 6.86 4.71
CA ALA A 122 16.56 6.81 4.67
C ALA A 122 15.95 7.18 6.03
N ARG A 123 16.58 6.76 7.12
CA ARG A 123 16.19 7.13 8.49
C ARG A 123 16.32 8.63 8.72
N GLU A 124 17.47 9.20 8.35
CA GLU A 124 17.70 10.62 8.43
C GLU A 124 16.72 11.43 7.57
N GLN A 125 16.40 10.95 6.36
CA GLN A 125 15.39 11.56 5.51
C GLN A 125 14.02 11.60 6.19
N LEU A 126 13.60 10.50 6.84
CA LEU A 126 12.32 10.45 7.56
C LEU A 126 12.33 11.41 8.75
N ARG A 127 13.47 11.54 9.46
CA ARG A 127 13.65 12.50 10.56
C ARG A 127 13.43 13.92 10.08
N ILE A 128 14.10 14.33 9.01
CA ILE A 128 13.96 15.67 8.41
C ILE A 128 12.50 15.93 7.98
N LEU A 129 11.86 14.97 7.34
CA LEU A 129 10.44 15.09 6.95
C LEU A 129 9.52 15.22 8.16
N GLY A 130 9.81 14.51 9.24
CA GLY A 130 9.07 14.63 10.50
C GLY A 130 9.22 16.02 11.15
N GLU A 131 10.42 16.57 11.15
CA GLU A 131 10.68 17.93 11.63
C GLU A 131 9.96 18.99 10.77
N GLN A 132 10.03 18.87 9.44
CA GLN A 132 9.31 19.76 8.52
C GLN A 132 7.79 19.66 8.68
N ALA A 133 7.27 18.47 8.95
CA ALA A 133 5.87 18.25 9.23
C ALA A 133 5.49 18.60 10.68
N GLU A 134 6.44 18.96 11.55
CA GLU A 134 6.27 19.18 12.99
C GLU A 134 5.50 18.04 13.68
N VAL A 135 5.87 16.80 13.40
CA VAL A 135 5.32 15.58 13.99
C VAL A 135 6.39 14.83 14.80
N GLY A 136 5.96 13.96 15.71
CA GLY A 136 6.88 13.14 16.47
C GLY A 136 7.65 12.17 15.56
N VAL A 137 8.93 11.99 15.82
CA VAL A 137 9.75 10.95 15.18
C VAL A 137 10.35 10.07 16.26
N LEU A 138 10.25 8.76 16.11
CA LEU A 138 10.84 7.82 17.05
C LEU A 138 12.37 7.91 16.97
N PRO A 139 13.07 8.15 18.08
CA PRO A 139 14.54 8.16 18.10
C PRO A 139 15.10 6.80 17.68
N GLU A 140 16.23 6.84 16.97
CA GLU A 140 16.96 5.63 16.60
C GLU A 140 17.53 4.91 17.82
N ALA A 141 17.57 3.59 17.75
CA ALA A 141 18.31 2.75 18.69
C ALA A 141 19.16 1.74 17.90
N ASP A 142 20.34 1.44 18.43
CA ASP A 142 21.27 0.54 17.77
C ASP A 142 20.82 -0.92 17.85
N ARG A 143 21.07 -1.67 16.77
CA ARG A 143 20.91 -3.13 16.70
C ARG A 143 19.50 -3.68 16.91
N GLU A 144 18.48 -2.88 16.68
CA GLU A 144 17.09 -3.36 16.70
C GLU A 144 16.68 -3.97 15.35
N SER A 145 15.87 -5.04 15.38
CA SER A 145 15.18 -5.54 14.19
C SER A 145 13.96 -4.66 13.85
N PRO A 146 13.45 -4.67 12.60
CA PRO A 146 12.24 -3.92 12.23
C PRO A 146 11.04 -4.21 13.15
N ALA A 147 10.84 -5.45 13.56
CA ALA A 147 9.78 -5.84 14.49
C ALA A 147 9.98 -5.27 15.90
N GLN A 148 11.22 -5.21 16.39
CA GLN A 148 11.56 -4.59 17.68
C GLN A 148 11.30 -3.08 17.65
N ILE A 149 11.72 -2.41 16.57
CA ILE A 149 11.45 -0.97 16.35
C ILE A 149 9.93 -0.72 16.32
N ALA A 150 9.17 -1.53 15.58
CA ALA A 150 7.72 -1.40 15.51
C ALA A 150 7.06 -1.56 16.89
N LYS A 151 7.50 -2.52 17.70
CA LYS A 151 7.02 -2.72 19.07
C LYS A 151 7.33 -1.53 19.96
N ARG A 152 8.58 -1.02 19.93
CA ARG A 152 9.00 0.16 20.68
C ARG A 152 8.24 1.41 20.23
N ALA A 153 8.04 1.59 18.91
CA ALA A 153 7.25 2.69 18.35
C ALA A 153 5.82 2.67 18.86
N LEU A 154 5.19 1.51 18.87
CA LEU A 154 3.82 1.33 19.36
C LEU A 154 3.70 1.66 20.85
N GLN A 155 4.65 1.20 21.66
CA GLN A 155 4.70 1.51 23.09
C GLN A 155 4.91 3.00 23.34
N ALA A 156 5.87 3.62 22.64
CA ALA A 156 6.15 5.05 22.75
C ALA A 156 4.94 5.90 22.31
N ALA A 157 4.30 5.53 21.21
CA ALA A 157 3.10 6.22 20.71
C ALA A 157 1.96 6.19 21.72
N LYS A 158 1.74 5.05 22.39
CA LYS A 158 0.73 4.93 23.45
C LYS A 158 1.05 5.77 24.67
N LEU A 159 2.28 5.64 25.19
CA LEU A 159 2.69 6.34 26.40
C LEU A 159 2.65 7.87 26.22
N GLN A 160 2.95 8.36 25.01
CA GLN A 160 2.96 9.78 24.69
C GLN A 160 1.65 10.31 24.13
N GLY A 161 0.62 9.45 24.03
CA GLY A 161 -0.72 9.81 23.58
C GLY A 161 -0.76 10.29 22.13
N PHE A 162 -0.10 9.56 21.21
CA PHE A 162 -0.24 9.79 19.78
C PHE A 162 -1.50 9.12 19.24
N ASP A 163 -2.20 9.80 18.32
CA ASP A 163 -3.39 9.26 17.66
C ASP A 163 -3.07 8.30 16.53
N VAL A 164 -1.95 8.58 15.82
CA VAL A 164 -1.53 7.82 14.64
C VAL A 164 -0.04 7.53 14.69
N LEU A 165 0.33 6.29 14.38
CA LEU A 165 1.70 5.83 14.20
C LEU A 165 1.90 5.40 12.73
N ILE A 166 2.84 6.02 12.02
CA ILE A 166 3.19 5.65 10.65
C ILE A 166 4.55 4.95 10.68
N LEU A 167 4.58 3.70 10.20
CA LEU A 167 5.76 2.85 10.10
C LEU A 167 6.25 2.84 8.66
N ASP A 168 7.45 3.37 8.41
CA ASP A 168 8.08 3.40 7.07
C ASP A 168 9.03 2.23 6.91
N THR A 169 8.69 1.26 6.04
CA THR A 169 9.49 0.06 5.83
C THR A 169 10.58 0.25 4.79
N ALA A 170 11.62 -0.58 4.87
CA ALA A 170 12.63 -0.67 3.82
C ALA A 170 12.00 -1.00 2.47
N GLY A 171 12.51 -0.38 1.41
CA GLY A 171 12.14 -0.73 0.04
C GLY A 171 13.03 -1.86 -0.46
N ARG A 172 12.44 -2.86 -1.12
CA ARG A 172 13.15 -3.94 -1.82
C ARG A 172 13.03 -3.74 -3.32
N LEU A 173 13.96 -4.28 -4.09
CA LEU A 173 13.91 -4.25 -5.55
C LEU A 173 12.85 -5.20 -6.11
N THR A 174 12.60 -6.29 -5.40
CA THR A 174 11.60 -7.31 -5.74
C THR A 174 10.74 -7.64 -4.53
N ILE A 175 9.54 -8.15 -4.77
CA ILE A 175 8.69 -8.71 -3.73
C ILE A 175 9.14 -10.15 -3.52
N ASP A 176 9.97 -10.35 -2.50
CA ASP A 176 10.48 -11.68 -2.10
C ASP A 176 9.80 -12.20 -0.83
N GLU A 177 10.00 -13.49 -0.53
CA GLU A 177 9.41 -14.10 0.67
C GLU A 177 9.96 -13.50 1.97
N GLY A 178 11.22 -13.04 1.97
CA GLY A 178 11.84 -12.38 3.12
C GLY A 178 11.15 -11.07 3.47
N LEU A 179 10.86 -10.22 2.47
CA LEU A 179 10.09 -8.99 2.68
C LEU A 179 8.69 -9.28 3.20
N MET A 180 8.02 -10.27 2.61
CA MET A 180 6.66 -10.63 3.03
C MET A 180 6.62 -11.22 4.44
N ALA A 181 7.65 -11.95 4.86
CA ALA A 181 7.80 -12.46 6.22
C ALA A 181 8.00 -11.30 7.22
N GLU A 182 8.91 -10.37 6.91
CA GLU A 182 9.16 -9.16 7.72
C GLU A 182 7.89 -8.32 7.89
N LEU A 183 7.15 -8.06 6.80
CA LEU A 183 5.89 -7.32 6.85
C LEU A 183 4.81 -8.03 7.67
N ARG A 184 4.74 -9.37 7.60
CA ARG A 184 3.81 -10.16 8.42
C ARG A 184 4.17 -10.07 9.90
N GLU A 185 5.46 -10.12 10.24
CA GLU A 185 5.92 -9.99 11.63
C GLU A 185 5.59 -8.59 12.18
N VAL A 186 5.89 -7.52 11.45
CA VAL A 186 5.54 -6.15 11.83
C VAL A 186 4.03 -5.97 11.95
N LYS A 187 3.26 -6.54 11.02
CA LYS A 187 1.79 -6.52 11.07
C LYS A 187 1.28 -7.26 12.32
N ALA A 188 1.85 -8.41 12.68
CA ALA A 188 1.46 -9.16 13.85
C ALA A 188 1.65 -8.36 15.15
N VAL A 189 2.75 -7.59 15.25
CA VAL A 189 3.00 -6.68 16.38
C VAL A 189 1.89 -5.62 16.51
N SER A 190 1.40 -5.09 15.40
CA SER A 190 0.30 -4.10 15.40
C SER A 190 -1.06 -4.73 15.70
N TYR A 191 -1.30 -5.97 15.22
CA TYR A 191 -2.60 -6.65 15.32
C TYR A 191 -2.86 -7.34 16.67
N THR A 192 -1.82 -7.81 17.35
CA THR A 192 -1.99 -8.42 18.69
C THR A 192 -2.64 -7.47 19.69
N HIS A 193 -2.62 -6.19 19.40
CA HIS A 193 -3.22 -5.16 20.23
C HIS A 193 -4.70 -4.92 19.98
N LEU A 194 -5.20 -5.16 18.77
CA LEU A 194 -6.63 -5.06 18.44
C LEU A 194 -7.40 -6.28 18.99
N ARG A 195 -6.79 -7.47 18.98
CA ARG A 195 -7.41 -8.70 19.52
C ARG A 195 -7.54 -8.73 21.03
N ALA A 196 -6.67 -8.06 21.77
CA ALA A 196 -6.76 -8.03 23.24
C ALA A 196 -7.99 -7.25 23.75
N HIS A 197 -8.60 -6.41 22.91
CA HIS A 197 -9.81 -5.67 23.21
C HIS A 197 -11.11 -6.36 22.76
N GLU A 198 -11.04 -7.28 21.80
CA GLU A 198 -12.23 -8.01 21.31
C GLU A 198 -12.62 -9.19 22.22
N THR A 199 -11.73 -9.65 23.10
CA THR A 199 -12.01 -10.77 24.04
C THR A 199 -12.58 -10.32 25.39
N GLY A 200 -12.88 -9.06 25.56
CA GLY A 200 -13.42 -8.48 26.81
C GLY A 200 -14.93 -8.27 26.85
N ILE A 201 -15.67 -8.85 25.89
CA ILE A 201 -17.14 -8.83 25.93
C ILE A 201 -17.64 -10.29 26.00
N ASN A 202 -17.83 -10.77 27.18
CA ASN A 202 -18.80 -11.80 27.56
C ASN A 202 -19.78 -11.18 28.55
#